data_1af1b4a5394f274cc375ee7e3622c1e7
#
_entry.id   1af1b4a5394f274cc375ee7e3622c1e7
#
_cell.length_a   1.000
_cell.length_b   1.000
_cell.length_c   1.000
_cell.angle_alpha   90.00
_cell.angle_beta   90.00
_cell.angle_gamma   90.00
#
_symmetry.space_group_name_H-M   'P 1'
#
loop_
_entity.id
_entity.type
_entity.pdbx_description
1 polymer ?
#
loop_
_entity_poly.entity_id
_entity_poly.type
_entity_poly.pdbx_seq_one_letter_code
_entity_poly.pdbx_strand_id
1 'polypeptide(L)'
;MKVKAFIERGNDGSYGIYVDLEDKTLNYGIIGDGKTVKEAIDDFNNSYKEMHELYKSENRHFKEAEFVFKYDTASFLAYYSNVLSLAGLGRLTGIAQGQLSHYVTGRRKPSQKTVQKIEKSLHKFAEEISQVQLV
;
A
#
# COMPACT_ATOMS: atom_id res chain seq x y z
N MET A 1 -13.25 10.02 10.31
CA MET A 1 -13.56 9.72 8.89
C MET A 1 -12.37 8.96 8.31
N LYS A 2 -12.62 7.80 7.74
CA LYS A 2 -11.56 6.96 7.18
C LYS A 2 -11.48 7.19 5.67
N VAL A 3 -10.28 7.48 5.18
CA VAL A 3 -10.00 7.75 3.76
C VAL A 3 -8.92 6.79 3.28
N LYS A 4 -9.13 6.19 2.12
CA LYS A 4 -8.14 5.29 1.51
C LYS A 4 -7.03 6.08 0.86
N ALA A 5 -5.78 5.68 1.13
CA ALA A 5 -4.60 6.19 0.46
C ALA A 5 -3.87 5.00 -0.19
N PHE A 6 -3.52 5.13 -1.46
CA PHE A 6 -2.89 4.07 -2.23
C PHE A 6 -1.39 4.23 -2.24
N ILE A 7 -0.68 3.13 -2.01
CA ILE A 7 0.77 3.02 -2.11
C ILE A 7 1.09 2.39 -3.45
N GLU A 8 1.83 3.10 -4.29
CA GLU A 8 2.18 2.67 -5.63
C GLU A 8 3.69 2.84 -5.88
N ARG A 9 4.29 1.83 -6.53
CA ARG A 9 5.69 1.89 -6.93
C ARG A 9 5.81 2.57 -8.29
N GLY A 10 6.66 3.59 -8.37
CA GLY A 10 6.96 4.28 -9.63
C GLY A 10 7.94 3.51 -10.50
N ASN A 11 8.10 3.96 -11.75
CA ASN A 11 9.01 3.34 -12.73
C ASN A 11 10.48 3.43 -12.32
N ASP A 12 10.84 4.42 -11.52
CA ASP A 12 12.19 4.62 -10.98
C ASP A 12 12.47 3.82 -9.71
N GLY A 13 11.49 3.00 -9.26
CA GLY A 13 11.60 2.20 -8.04
C GLY A 13 11.27 2.95 -6.76
N SER A 14 10.96 4.24 -6.82
CA SER A 14 10.44 5.00 -5.67
C SER A 14 8.98 4.66 -5.41
N TYR A 15 8.47 5.12 -4.27
CA TYR A 15 7.07 4.91 -3.87
C TYR A 15 6.35 6.23 -3.74
N GLY A 16 5.13 6.26 -4.24
CA GLY A 16 4.22 7.39 -4.10
C GLY A 16 2.96 6.98 -3.33
N ILE A 17 2.40 7.92 -2.61
CA ILE A 17 1.13 7.74 -1.91
C ILE A 17 0.20 8.86 -2.29
N TYR A 18 -1.03 8.51 -2.61
CA TYR A 18 -2.07 9.47 -2.98
C TYR A 18 -3.42 9.00 -2.46
N VAL A 19 -4.31 9.95 -2.22
CA VAL A 19 -5.69 9.65 -1.84
C VAL A 19 -6.47 9.17 -3.06
N ASP A 20 -7.40 8.25 -2.85
CA ASP A 20 -8.29 7.76 -3.91
C ASP A 20 -8.93 8.94 -4.66
N LEU A 21 -8.67 9.01 -5.95
CA LEU A 21 -9.15 10.10 -6.81
C LEU A 21 -10.68 10.18 -6.91
N GLU A 22 -11.36 9.09 -6.63
CA GLU A 22 -12.82 9.03 -6.60
C GLU A 22 -13.40 9.48 -5.27
N ASP A 23 -12.58 9.53 -4.22
CA ASP A 23 -13.00 10.00 -2.90
C ASP A 23 -13.03 11.54 -2.88
N LYS A 24 -14.22 12.10 -2.76
CA LYS A 24 -14.45 13.56 -2.75
C LYS A 24 -14.70 14.10 -1.34
N THR A 25 -14.42 13.33 -0.29
CA THR A 25 -14.69 13.76 1.08
C THR A 25 -13.74 14.85 1.57
N LEU A 26 -12.48 14.84 1.11
CA LEU A 26 -11.51 15.86 1.50
C LEU A 26 -11.60 17.09 0.62
N ASN A 27 -11.34 18.25 1.22
CA ASN A 27 -11.30 19.54 0.52
C ASN A 27 -9.87 20.01 0.21
N TYR A 28 -8.91 19.08 0.24
CA TYR A 28 -7.49 19.30 -0.06
C TYR A 28 -6.88 18.04 -0.67
N GLY A 29 -5.74 18.19 -1.34
CA GLY A 29 -4.95 17.07 -1.83
C GLY A 29 -3.73 16.82 -0.95
N ILE A 30 -3.34 15.57 -0.80
CA ILE A 30 -2.14 15.15 -0.09
C ILE A 30 -1.45 14.07 -0.90
N ILE A 31 -0.13 14.17 -1.00
CA ILE A 31 0.73 13.15 -1.58
C ILE A 31 1.92 12.91 -0.67
N GLY A 32 2.55 11.75 -0.83
CA GLY A 32 3.81 11.44 -0.19
C GLY A 32 4.71 10.68 -1.15
N ASP A 33 6.00 10.89 -1.05
CA ASP A 33 7.01 10.25 -1.88
C ASP A 33 8.17 9.77 -1.03
N GLY A 34 8.82 8.69 -1.46
CA GLY A 34 10.01 8.19 -0.78
C GLY A 34 10.67 7.05 -1.55
N LYS A 35 11.91 6.75 -1.19
CA LYS A 35 12.65 5.61 -1.75
C LYS A 35 12.16 4.29 -1.17
N THR A 36 11.55 4.33 0.00
CA THR A 36 10.94 3.20 0.68
C THR A 36 9.48 3.51 0.99
N VAL A 37 8.70 2.49 1.26
CA VAL A 37 7.30 2.66 1.68
C VAL A 37 7.22 3.46 2.98
N LYS A 38 8.12 3.19 3.94
CA LYS A 38 8.16 3.93 5.20
C LYS A 38 8.40 5.42 4.98
N GLU A 39 9.39 5.77 4.16
CA GLU A 39 9.68 7.18 3.82
C GLU A 39 8.47 7.85 3.17
N ALA A 40 7.80 7.15 2.25
CA ALA A 40 6.61 7.69 1.58
C ALA A 40 5.45 7.93 2.56
N ILE A 41 5.24 7.01 3.51
CA ILE A 41 4.24 7.18 4.57
C ILE A 41 4.60 8.36 5.49
N ASP A 42 5.85 8.46 5.89
CA ASP A 42 6.32 9.56 6.75
C ASP A 42 6.14 10.91 6.03
N ASP A 43 6.48 10.98 4.75
CA ASP A 43 6.29 12.18 3.93
C ASP A 43 4.81 12.54 3.76
N PHE A 44 3.96 11.55 3.51
CA PHE A 44 2.51 11.74 3.43
C PHE A 44 1.94 12.29 4.73
N ASN A 45 2.33 11.72 5.86
CA ASN A 45 1.87 12.16 7.17
C ASN A 45 2.37 13.58 7.50
N ASN A 46 3.60 13.91 7.09
CA ASN A 46 4.14 15.26 7.23
C ASN A 46 3.36 16.27 6.37
N SER A 47 3.06 15.91 5.13
CA SER A 47 2.23 16.74 4.24
C SER A 47 0.83 16.98 4.82
N TYR A 48 0.25 15.97 5.47
CA TYR A 48 -1.02 16.12 6.18
C TYR A 48 -0.94 17.15 7.30
N LYS A 49 0.11 17.09 8.11
CA LYS A 49 0.34 18.08 9.19
C LYS A 49 0.51 19.49 8.65
N GLU A 50 1.31 19.64 7.61
CA GLU A 50 1.55 20.93 6.96
C GLU A 50 0.25 21.53 6.40
N MET A 51 -0.56 20.70 5.77
CA MET A 51 -1.87 21.11 5.24
C MET A 51 -2.82 21.55 6.36
N HIS A 52 -2.82 20.81 7.47
CA HIS A 52 -3.61 21.15 8.66
C HIS A 52 -3.20 22.52 9.23
N GLU A 53 -1.90 22.75 9.38
CA GLU A 53 -1.35 24.02 9.87
C GLU A 53 -1.66 25.19 8.92
N LEU A 54 -1.56 24.96 7.61
CA LEU A 54 -1.89 25.97 6.61
C LEU A 54 -3.36 26.40 6.73
N TYR A 55 -4.28 25.46 6.79
CA TYR A 55 -5.71 25.75 6.94
C TYR A 55 -6.01 26.50 8.22
N LYS A 56 -5.34 26.10 9.32
CA LYS A 56 -5.48 26.79 10.60
C LYS A 56 -4.99 28.24 10.51
N SER A 57 -3.84 28.47 9.88
CA SER A 57 -3.29 29.83 9.72
C SER A 57 -4.17 30.72 8.86
N GLU A 58 -4.89 30.16 7.91
CA GLU A 58 -5.82 30.86 7.01
C GLU A 58 -7.24 30.95 7.56
N ASN A 59 -7.48 30.43 8.75
CA ASN A 59 -8.80 30.37 9.39
C ASN A 59 -9.84 29.60 8.56
N ARG A 60 -9.38 28.56 7.85
CA ARG A 60 -10.21 27.70 6.99
C ARG A 60 -10.57 26.41 7.71
N HIS A 61 -11.77 25.90 7.43
CA HIS A 61 -12.18 24.61 7.95
C HIS A 61 -11.35 23.47 7.32
N PHE A 62 -10.73 22.66 8.16
CA PHE A 62 -9.95 21.49 7.76
C PHE A 62 -10.73 20.21 8.06
N LYS A 63 -10.96 19.41 7.04
CA LYS A 63 -11.59 18.10 7.22
C LYS A 63 -10.56 17.08 7.67
N GLU A 64 -10.58 16.76 8.96
CA GLU A 64 -9.67 15.75 9.51
C GLU A 64 -10.01 14.35 8.98
N ALA A 65 -8.99 13.54 8.77
CA ALA A 65 -9.13 12.17 8.27
C ALA A 65 -8.12 11.24 8.92
N GLU A 66 -8.53 10.00 9.05
CA GLU A 66 -7.66 8.87 9.37
C GLU A 66 -7.42 8.10 8.06
N PHE A 67 -6.16 7.91 7.68
CA PHE A 67 -5.83 7.27 6.42
C PHE A 67 -5.62 5.77 6.58
N VAL A 68 -6.25 5.02 5.68
CA VAL A 68 -6.06 3.58 5.56
C VAL A 68 -5.20 3.34 4.32
N PHE A 69 -3.94 2.96 4.53
CA PHE A 69 -3.01 2.72 3.45
C PHE A 69 -3.26 1.36 2.81
N LYS A 70 -3.38 1.35 1.49
CA LYS A 70 -3.58 0.14 0.70
C LYS A 70 -2.54 0.07 -0.40
N TYR A 71 -1.94 -1.09 -0.55
CA TYR A 71 -1.01 -1.33 -1.65
C TYR A 71 -1.76 -1.64 -2.94
N ASP A 72 -1.28 -1.09 -4.04
CA ASP A 72 -1.44 -1.72 -5.34
C ASP A 72 -0.77 -3.10 -5.31
N THR A 73 -1.41 -4.13 -5.85
CA THR A 73 -0.93 -5.51 -5.71
C THR A 73 0.45 -5.70 -6.35
N ALA A 74 0.67 -5.15 -7.54
CA ALA A 74 1.98 -5.23 -8.20
C ALA A 74 3.07 -4.57 -7.37
N SER A 75 2.78 -3.41 -6.78
CA SER A 75 3.70 -2.66 -5.93
C SER A 75 4.01 -3.41 -4.64
N PHE A 76 3.01 -4.03 -4.02
CA PHE A 76 3.20 -4.90 -2.85
C PHE A 76 4.15 -6.06 -3.16
N LEU A 77 3.88 -6.79 -4.24
CA LEU A 77 4.69 -7.93 -4.64
C LEU A 77 6.14 -7.53 -4.95
N ALA A 78 6.32 -6.39 -5.61
CA ALA A 78 7.65 -5.86 -5.91
C ALA A 78 8.40 -5.43 -4.64
N TYR A 79 7.74 -4.75 -3.73
CA TYR A 79 8.34 -4.28 -2.47
C TYR A 79 8.79 -5.44 -1.59
N TYR A 80 7.93 -6.45 -1.41
CA TYR A 80 8.22 -7.58 -0.54
C TYR A 80 8.99 -8.71 -1.23
N SER A 81 9.42 -8.56 -2.49
CA SER A 81 10.19 -9.57 -3.22
C SER A 81 11.55 -9.88 -2.59
N ASN A 82 12.09 -8.98 -1.78
CA ASN A 82 13.31 -9.18 -1.02
C ASN A 82 13.13 -10.05 0.23
N VAL A 83 11.89 -10.27 0.64
CA VAL A 83 11.54 -11.10 1.82
C VAL A 83 10.77 -12.34 1.39
N LEU A 84 9.81 -12.19 0.50
CA LEU A 84 8.93 -13.25 0.02
C LEU A 84 9.18 -13.50 -1.46
N SER A 85 9.86 -14.60 -1.80
CA SER A 85 10.09 -14.98 -3.19
C SER A 85 8.77 -15.28 -3.90
N LEU A 86 8.72 -15.12 -5.22
CA LEU A 86 7.53 -15.47 -6.02
C LEU A 86 7.23 -16.97 -5.92
N ALA A 87 8.27 -17.82 -5.84
CA ALA A 87 8.09 -19.26 -5.62
C ALA A 87 7.43 -19.53 -4.26
N GLY A 88 7.89 -18.85 -3.19
CA GLY A 88 7.32 -18.95 -1.86
C GLY A 88 5.88 -18.45 -1.80
N LEU A 89 5.60 -17.31 -2.43
CA LEU A 89 4.25 -16.78 -2.56
C LEU A 89 3.34 -17.75 -3.34
N GLY A 90 3.86 -18.38 -4.38
CA GLY A 90 3.13 -19.41 -5.12
C GLY A 90 2.70 -20.57 -4.22
N ARG A 91 3.59 -21.03 -3.35
CA ARG A 91 3.27 -22.07 -2.38
C ARG A 91 2.24 -21.61 -1.34
N LEU A 92 2.37 -20.40 -0.84
CA LEU A 92 1.43 -19.84 0.15
C LEU A 92 0.03 -19.62 -0.43
N THR A 93 -0.04 -19.09 -1.63
CA THR A 93 -1.29 -18.65 -2.26
C THR A 93 -1.95 -19.72 -3.13
N GLY A 94 -1.19 -20.71 -3.58
CA GLY A 94 -1.64 -21.66 -4.59
C GLY A 94 -1.73 -21.07 -6.01
N ILE A 95 -1.21 -19.86 -6.21
CA ILE A 95 -1.16 -19.20 -7.52
C ILE A 95 0.17 -19.56 -8.20
N ALA A 96 0.13 -19.91 -9.50
CA ALA A 96 1.32 -20.24 -10.24
C ALA A 96 2.33 -19.08 -10.21
N GLN A 97 3.60 -19.39 -10.05
CA GLN A 97 4.69 -18.39 -9.99
C GLN A 97 4.73 -17.51 -11.24
N GLY A 98 4.50 -18.09 -12.42
CA GLY A 98 4.44 -17.32 -13.66
C GLY A 98 3.31 -16.30 -13.68
N GLN A 99 2.19 -16.62 -13.08
CA GLN A 99 1.05 -15.70 -12.95
C GLN A 99 1.39 -14.56 -11.99
N LEU A 100 2.02 -14.85 -10.85
CA LEU A 100 2.48 -13.82 -9.92
C LEU A 100 3.50 -12.90 -10.58
N SER A 101 4.40 -13.44 -11.40
CA SER A 101 5.36 -12.65 -12.18
C SER A 101 4.67 -11.67 -13.14
N HIS A 102 3.57 -12.08 -13.76
CA HIS A 102 2.79 -11.20 -14.63
C HIS A 102 2.15 -10.04 -13.84
N TYR A 103 1.75 -10.27 -12.60
CA TYR A 103 1.24 -9.20 -11.73
C TYR A 103 2.34 -8.21 -11.35
N VAL A 104 3.52 -8.70 -10.98
CA VAL A 104 4.67 -7.84 -10.62
C VAL A 104 5.08 -6.93 -11.77
N THR A 105 5.10 -7.45 -13.01
CA THR A 105 5.51 -6.70 -14.20
C THR A 105 4.39 -5.82 -14.77
N GLY A 106 3.18 -5.91 -14.24
CA GLY A 106 2.02 -5.18 -14.75
C GLY A 106 1.43 -5.75 -16.03
N ARG A 107 1.90 -6.91 -16.50
CA ARG A 107 1.39 -7.60 -17.68
C ARG A 107 -0.07 -7.99 -17.54
N ARG A 108 -0.47 -8.35 -16.33
CA ARG A 108 -1.85 -8.64 -15.95
C ARG A 108 -2.18 -8.00 -14.62
N LYS A 109 -3.43 -7.57 -14.46
CA LYS A 109 -3.97 -7.16 -13.18
C LYS A 109 -4.72 -8.34 -12.57
N PRO A 110 -4.49 -8.66 -11.28
CA PRO A 110 -5.27 -9.69 -10.62
C PRO A 110 -6.73 -9.24 -10.48
N SER A 111 -7.65 -10.19 -10.59
CA SER A 111 -9.05 -9.95 -10.28
C SER A 111 -9.22 -9.67 -8.78
N GLN A 112 -10.33 -9.07 -8.39
CA GLN A 112 -10.64 -8.83 -6.98
C GLN A 112 -10.63 -10.12 -6.16
N LYS A 113 -11.11 -11.21 -6.73
CA LYS A 113 -11.08 -12.54 -6.10
C LYS A 113 -9.63 -13.01 -5.85
N THR A 114 -8.74 -12.79 -6.82
CA THR A 114 -7.32 -13.13 -6.70
C THR A 114 -6.62 -12.26 -5.65
N VAL A 115 -6.89 -10.97 -5.63
CA VAL A 115 -6.38 -10.04 -4.61
C VAL A 115 -6.76 -10.51 -3.21
N GLN A 116 -8.02 -10.87 -3.01
CA GLN A 116 -8.50 -11.38 -1.73
C GLN A 116 -7.83 -12.70 -1.34
N LYS A 117 -7.57 -13.58 -2.31
CA LYS A 117 -6.87 -14.85 -2.08
C LYS A 117 -5.43 -14.61 -1.62
N ILE A 118 -4.72 -13.69 -2.27
CA ILE A 118 -3.36 -13.31 -1.88
C ILE A 118 -3.37 -12.76 -0.45
N GLU A 119 -4.25 -11.80 -0.17
CA GLU A 119 -4.36 -11.15 1.13
C GLU A 119 -4.66 -12.15 2.26
N LYS A 120 -5.65 -13.02 2.07
CA LYS A 120 -6.00 -14.06 3.05
C LYS A 120 -4.86 -15.04 3.30
N SER A 121 -4.15 -15.45 2.26
CA SER A 121 -3.02 -16.38 2.38
C SER A 121 -1.87 -15.76 3.17
N LEU A 122 -1.60 -14.47 2.94
CA LEU A 122 -0.56 -13.73 3.66
C LEU A 122 -0.94 -13.52 5.12
N HIS A 123 -2.19 -13.16 5.41
CA HIS A 123 -2.66 -13.01 6.79
C HIS A 123 -2.61 -14.32 7.56
N LYS A 124 -2.99 -15.43 6.94
CA LYS A 124 -2.89 -16.76 7.54
C LYS A 124 -1.44 -17.13 7.84
N PHE A 125 -0.52 -16.89 6.91
CA PHE A 125 0.90 -17.13 7.11
C PHE A 125 1.46 -16.26 8.25
N ALA A 126 1.11 -15.00 8.30
CA ALA A 126 1.53 -14.10 9.37
C ALA A 126 1.05 -14.59 10.73
N GLU A 127 -0.18 -15.08 10.83
CA GLU A 127 -0.72 -15.67 12.05
C GLU A 127 0.03 -16.92 12.46
N GLU A 128 0.32 -17.82 11.53
CA GLU A 128 1.12 -19.04 11.80
C GLU A 128 2.51 -18.68 12.32
N ILE A 129 3.21 -17.75 11.69
CA ILE A 129 4.55 -17.31 12.09
C ILE A 129 4.55 -16.66 13.47
N SER A 130 3.50 -15.91 13.81
CA SER A 130 3.38 -15.26 15.10
C SER A 130 3.31 -16.23 16.27
N GLN A 131 2.95 -17.51 16.02
CA GLN A 131 2.87 -18.57 17.02
C GLN A 131 4.17 -19.37 17.16
N VAL A 132 5.13 -19.18 16.25
CA VAL A 132 6.38 -19.96 16.25
C VAL A 132 7.25 -19.54 17.42
N GLN A 133 7.72 -20.56 18.16
CA GLN A 133 8.73 -20.40 19.21
C GLN A 133 9.97 -21.21 18.84
N LEU A 134 11.12 -20.61 19.05
CA LEU A 134 12.40 -21.24 18.73
C LEU A 134 13.11 -21.67 20.02
N VAL A 135 13.86 -22.77 19.91
CA VAL A 135 14.65 -23.33 21.01
C VAL A 135 16.06 -22.74 21.01
#